data_f0f6450ec37ef4f6edf4ca712044d375
#
_entry.id   f0f6450ec37ef4f6edf4ca712044d375
#
_cell.length_a   1.000
_cell.length_b   1.000
_cell.length_c   1.000
_cell.angle_alpha   90.00
_cell.angle_beta   90.00
_cell.angle_gamma   90.00
#
_symmetry.space_group_name_H-M   'P 1'
#
loop_
_entity.id
_entity.type
_entity.pdbx_description
1 polymer ?
#
loop_
_entity_poly.entity_id
_entity_poly.type
_entity_poly.pdbx_seq_one_letter_code
_entity_poly.pdbx_strand_id
1 'polypeptide(L)'
;MTGAPFATRLRRRDLLIGTIVTLASPEVTEILSTSGLDWLFIDGEHAPIDFLAAQTLLATARVPCLVRVPEATEAMVKKALDIGAAGVIVPMVNSAQQARAVVSFCKYPPRGVRGVGRVRAQGYGFDFARYMASANDETVVVVQCEHIAAVEAIDAIVAVEGVDAVLVGPYDLSGSMGLLGQVEHPDVLAAIARVAEACGKAGRALGIFTAEAAKMKPFIAQGYTLVAVGVDVAALGDAARATVGTLRG
;
A
#
# COMPACT_ATOMS: atom_id res chain seq x y z
N MET A 1 20.58 8.33 -2.11
CA MET A 1 19.77 7.77 -3.22
C MET A 1 19.33 8.94 -4.11
N THR A 2 19.85 9.04 -5.32
CA THR A 2 19.62 10.14 -6.29
C THR A 2 18.56 9.77 -7.33
N GLY A 3 17.54 9.04 -6.94
CA GLY A 3 16.45 8.63 -7.82
C GLY A 3 15.24 9.58 -7.74
N ALA A 4 14.30 9.45 -8.68
CA ALA A 4 13.03 10.17 -8.66
C ALA A 4 12.24 9.85 -7.38
N PRO A 5 11.43 10.80 -6.85
CA PRO A 5 10.56 10.58 -5.69
C PRO A 5 9.64 9.35 -5.89
N PHE A 6 9.29 8.67 -4.80
CA PHE A 6 8.47 7.46 -4.83
C PHE A 6 7.14 7.66 -5.58
N ALA A 7 6.43 8.76 -5.30
CA ALA A 7 5.19 9.10 -6.00
C ALA A 7 5.39 9.24 -7.51
N THR A 8 6.51 9.82 -7.94
CA THR A 8 6.86 9.95 -9.37
C THR A 8 7.12 8.59 -10.00
N ARG A 9 7.90 7.73 -9.33
CA ARG A 9 8.18 6.36 -9.80
C ARG A 9 6.88 5.55 -9.93
N LEU A 10 6.00 5.63 -8.91
CA LEU A 10 4.71 4.96 -8.92
C LEU A 10 3.83 5.39 -10.11
N ARG A 11 3.71 6.70 -10.34
CA ARG A 11 2.90 7.26 -11.44
C ARG A 11 3.49 6.95 -12.83
N ARG A 12 4.81 6.78 -12.92
CA ARG A 12 5.47 6.25 -14.14
C ARG A 12 5.27 4.77 -14.34
N ARG A 13 4.72 4.09 -13.34
CA ARG A 13 4.56 2.65 -13.30
C ARG A 13 5.90 1.92 -13.37
N ASP A 14 6.93 2.47 -12.70
CA ASP A 14 8.17 1.76 -12.47
C ASP A 14 7.86 0.54 -11.57
N LEU A 15 8.56 -0.58 -11.77
CA LEU A 15 8.43 -1.72 -10.85
C LEU A 15 8.94 -1.32 -9.46
N LEU A 16 8.06 -1.44 -8.47
CA LEU A 16 8.30 -1.12 -7.07
C LEU A 16 8.04 -2.38 -6.23
N ILE A 17 9.10 -2.98 -5.70
CA ILE A 17 9.04 -4.21 -4.93
C ILE A 17 9.04 -3.87 -3.45
N GLY A 18 8.03 -4.35 -2.72
CA GLY A 18 7.89 -4.17 -1.29
C GLY A 18 7.51 -5.46 -0.57
N THR A 19 7.40 -5.37 0.75
CA THR A 19 6.93 -6.45 1.62
C THR A 19 6.03 -5.90 2.71
N ILE A 20 5.18 -6.76 3.30
CA ILE A 20 4.29 -6.36 4.40
C ILE A 20 5.08 -6.46 5.72
N VAL A 21 4.94 -5.42 6.54
CA VAL A 21 5.48 -5.32 7.90
C VAL A 21 4.34 -5.43 8.88
N THR A 22 4.38 -6.45 9.72
CA THR A 22 3.38 -6.74 10.77
C THR A 22 3.98 -6.75 12.18
N LEU A 23 5.31 -6.84 12.27
CA LEU A 23 6.03 -6.74 13.55
C LEU A 23 6.28 -5.28 13.92
N ALA A 24 5.87 -4.89 15.12
CA ALA A 24 6.12 -3.56 15.67
C ALA A 24 7.58 -3.43 16.17
N SER A 25 8.55 -3.82 15.33
CA SER A 25 10.00 -3.79 15.62
C SER A 25 10.71 -2.85 14.65
N PRO A 26 11.31 -1.76 15.15
CA PRO A 26 12.10 -0.84 14.32
C PRO A 26 13.30 -1.54 13.66
N GLU A 27 13.88 -2.56 14.30
CA GLU A 27 15.00 -3.33 13.76
C GLU A 27 14.59 -4.11 12.49
N VAL A 28 13.37 -4.67 12.48
CA VAL A 28 12.82 -5.35 11.29
C VAL A 28 12.71 -4.35 10.13
N THR A 29 12.16 -3.17 10.40
CA THR A 29 12.01 -2.13 9.39
C THR A 29 13.37 -1.65 8.86
N GLU A 30 14.37 -1.50 9.73
CA GLU A 30 15.73 -1.12 9.33
C GLU A 30 16.37 -2.21 8.46
N ILE A 31 16.30 -3.49 8.85
CA ILE A 31 16.83 -4.63 8.09
C ILE A 31 16.18 -4.70 6.71
N LEU A 32 14.85 -4.66 6.65
CA LEU A 32 14.11 -4.71 5.38
C LEU A 32 14.46 -3.54 4.46
N SER A 33 14.69 -2.34 5.03
CA SER A 33 15.10 -1.16 4.25
C SER A 33 16.48 -1.29 3.60
N THR A 34 17.31 -2.24 4.04
CA THR A 34 18.65 -2.49 3.48
C THR A 34 18.71 -3.69 2.54
N SER A 35 17.60 -4.40 2.38
CA SER A 35 17.53 -5.63 1.57
C SER A 35 17.31 -5.42 0.07
N GLY A 36 17.22 -4.16 -0.38
CA GLY A 36 16.98 -3.82 -1.78
C GLY A 36 15.50 -3.64 -2.16
N LEU A 37 14.60 -3.66 -1.16
CA LEU A 37 13.19 -3.32 -1.36
C LEU A 37 13.04 -1.82 -1.71
N ASP A 38 12.08 -1.51 -2.58
CA ASP A 38 11.77 -0.13 -2.98
C ASP A 38 10.86 0.58 -1.98
N TRP A 39 10.04 -0.17 -1.23
CA TRP A 39 9.07 0.36 -0.29
C TRP A 39 8.66 -0.67 0.76
N LEU A 40 8.05 -0.20 1.85
CA LEU A 40 7.47 -1.06 2.89
C LEU A 40 5.97 -0.78 3.05
N PHE A 41 5.21 -1.85 3.23
CA PHE A 41 3.80 -1.86 3.52
C PHE A 41 3.62 -2.03 5.03
N ILE A 42 3.38 -0.95 5.76
CA ILE A 42 3.12 -1.01 7.21
C ILE A 42 1.64 -1.34 7.42
N ASP A 43 1.36 -2.47 8.05
CA ASP A 43 0.00 -2.96 8.21
C ASP A 43 -0.64 -2.48 9.51
N GLY A 44 -1.44 -1.43 9.44
CA GLY A 44 -2.22 -0.93 10.57
C GLY A 44 -3.62 -1.56 10.68
N GLU A 45 -4.01 -2.46 9.76
CA GLU A 45 -5.33 -3.09 9.76
C GLU A 45 -5.32 -4.45 10.46
N HIS A 46 -4.45 -5.36 10.03
CA HIS A 46 -4.42 -6.74 10.56
C HIS A 46 -3.28 -7.00 11.53
N ALA A 47 -2.32 -6.09 11.66
CA ALA A 47 -1.26 -6.20 12.65
C ALA A 47 -1.54 -5.34 13.89
N PRO A 48 -0.98 -5.68 15.06
CA PRO A 48 -1.13 -4.88 16.28
C PRO A 48 -0.20 -3.64 16.24
N ILE A 49 -0.28 -2.88 15.15
CA ILE A 49 0.52 -1.67 14.92
C ILE A 49 -0.38 -0.46 15.06
N ASP A 50 -0.31 0.22 16.20
CA ASP A 50 -0.94 1.52 16.40
C ASP A 50 -0.12 2.66 15.77
N PHE A 51 -0.63 3.88 15.80
CA PHE A 51 0.07 5.02 15.20
C PHE A 51 1.39 5.38 15.88
N LEU A 52 1.58 5.05 17.16
CA LEU A 52 2.84 5.28 17.85
C LEU A 52 3.91 4.27 17.39
N ALA A 53 3.53 3.00 17.30
CA ALA A 53 4.38 1.96 16.74
C ALA A 53 4.70 2.26 15.26
N ALA A 54 3.69 2.59 14.45
CA ALA A 54 3.88 2.97 13.06
C ALA A 54 4.86 4.15 12.91
N GLN A 55 4.75 5.20 13.75
CA GLN A 55 5.68 6.32 13.73
C GLN A 55 7.13 5.88 13.99
N THR A 56 7.32 4.94 14.92
CA THR A 56 8.65 4.40 15.24
C THR A 56 9.22 3.61 14.06
N LEU A 57 8.40 2.77 13.41
CA LEU A 57 8.79 2.05 12.20
C LEU A 57 9.17 3.00 11.06
N LEU A 58 8.35 4.03 10.83
CA LEU A 58 8.62 5.07 9.84
C LEU A 58 9.89 5.89 10.14
N ALA A 59 10.28 6.00 11.40
CA ALA A 59 11.48 6.74 11.80
C ALA A 59 12.76 5.98 11.46
N THR A 60 12.73 4.65 11.46
CA THR A 60 13.88 3.77 11.17
C THR A 60 13.93 3.31 9.72
N ALA A 61 12.81 3.40 8.99
CA ALA A 61 12.77 3.06 7.59
C ALA A 61 13.66 3.98 6.74
N ARG A 62 14.43 3.38 5.82
CA ARG A 62 15.30 4.07 4.85
C ARG A 62 14.70 4.08 3.44
N VAL A 63 13.54 3.48 3.28
CA VAL A 63 12.74 3.46 2.05
C VAL A 63 11.36 4.02 2.33
N PRO A 64 10.64 4.51 1.31
CA PRO A 64 9.26 4.97 1.48
C PRO A 64 8.36 3.90 2.10
N CYS A 65 7.50 4.31 3.03
CA CYS A 65 6.51 3.43 3.65
C CYS A 65 5.10 3.90 3.30
N LEU A 66 4.25 2.98 2.88
CA LEU A 66 2.80 3.17 2.80
C LEU A 66 2.17 2.53 4.04
N VAL A 67 1.30 3.26 4.70
CA VAL A 67 0.58 2.73 5.87
C VAL A 67 -0.82 2.29 5.43
N ARG A 68 -1.15 1.01 5.64
CA ARG A 68 -2.53 0.56 5.52
C ARG A 68 -3.28 0.99 6.77
N VAL A 69 -4.28 1.84 6.57
CA VAL A 69 -5.17 2.27 7.65
C VAL A 69 -6.26 1.22 7.89
N PRO A 70 -6.76 1.08 9.14
CA PRO A 70 -7.79 0.08 9.43
C PRO A 70 -9.16 0.39 8.80
N GLU A 71 -9.40 1.65 8.44
CA GLU A 71 -10.67 2.10 7.85
C GLU A 71 -10.51 3.40 7.06
N ALA A 72 -11.44 3.62 6.12
CA ALA A 72 -11.46 4.77 5.22
C ALA A 72 -12.04 6.04 5.90
N THR A 73 -11.47 6.49 7.02
CA THR A 73 -11.90 7.70 7.72
C THR A 73 -10.88 8.82 7.62
N GLU A 74 -11.35 10.08 7.67
CA GLU A 74 -10.45 11.26 7.68
C GLU A 74 -9.44 11.17 8.82
N ALA A 75 -9.88 10.75 10.00
CA ALA A 75 -9.04 10.68 11.19
C ALA A 75 -7.87 9.68 11.03
N MET A 76 -8.14 8.48 10.49
CA MET A 76 -7.13 7.45 10.27
C MET A 76 -6.15 7.85 9.17
N VAL A 77 -6.66 8.31 8.04
CA VAL A 77 -5.84 8.78 6.91
C VAL A 77 -4.93 9.95 7.34
N LYS A 78 -5.49 10.95 8.02
CA LYS A 78 -4.74 12.11 8.51
C LYS A 78 -3.63 11.68 9.46
N LYS A 79 -3.92 10.84 10.45
CA LYS A 79 -2.91 10.36 11.41
C LYS A 79 -1.78 9.60 10.73
N ALA A 80 -2.08 8.69 9.79
CA ALA A 80 -1.07 7.95 9.04
C ALA A 80 -0.13 8.88 8.26
N LEU A 81 -0.67 9.91 7.63
CA LEU A 81 0.13 10.88 6.90
C LEU A 81 0.91 11.83 7.83
N ASP A 82 0.34 12.21 8.97
CA ASP A 82 0.95 13.13 9.93
C ASP A 82 2.18 12.51 10.64
N ILE A 83 2.18 11.20 10.87
CA ILE A 83 3.35 10.49 11.37
C ILE A 83 4.45 10.29 10.32
N GLY A 84 4.24 10.72 9.07
CA GLY A 84 5.25 10.78 8.00
C GLY A 84 5.24 9.60 7.03
N ALA A 85 4.11 8.93 6.85
CA ALA A 85 3.95 7.97 5.76
C ALA A 85 4.08 8.66 4.40
N ALA A 86 4.70 7.99 3.42
CA ALA A 86 4.78 8.46 2.04
C ALA A 86 3.41 8.43 1.33
N GLY A 87 2.47 7.71 1.90
CA GLY A 87 1.09 7.61 1.44
C GLY A 87 0.33 6.59 2.27
N VAL A 88 -0.90 6.32 1.85
CA VAL A 88 -1.78 5.37 2.52
C VAL A 88 -2.27 4.29 1.56
N ILE A 89 -2.54 3.12 2.12
CA ILE A 89 -3.32 2.06 1.51
C ILE A 89 -4.65 2.02 2.26
N VAL A 90 -5.75 2.20 1.55
CA VAL A 90 -7.07 2.28 2.16
C VAL A 90 -7.90 1.08 1.75
N PRO A 91 -8.32 0.22 2.72
CA PRO A 91 -9.07 -0.98 2.45
C PRO A 91 -10.52 -0.68 2.05
N MET A 92 -11.18 -1.67 1.43
CA MET A 92 -12.63 -1.70 1.18
C MET A 92 -13.18 -0.48 0.43
N VAL A 93 -12.42 0.05 -0.53
CA VAL A 93 -12.89 1.16 -1.38
C VAL A 93 -13.72 0.60 -2.53
N ASN A 94 -15.03 0.58 -2.38
CA ASN A 94 -15.98 -0.12 -3.24
C ASN A 94 -16.76 0.81 -4.19
N SER A 95 -16.46 2.11 -4.19
CA SER A 95 -17.14 3.09 -5.06
C SER A 95 -16.26 4.30 -5.36
N ALA A 96 -16.57 5.00 -6.47
CA ALA A 96 -15.94 6.28 -6.79
C ALA A 96 -16.20 7.35 -5.73
N GLN A 97 -17.32 7.30 -5.02
CA GLN A 97 -17.61 8.24 -3.93
C GLN A 97 -16.62 8.02 -2.76
N GLN A 98 -16.40 6.77 -2.35
CA GLN A 98 -15.40 6.44 -1.33
C GLN A 98 -13.99 6.83 -1.78
N ALA A 99 -13.62 6.52 -3.03
CA ALA A 99 -12.33 6.90 -3.58
C ALA A 99 -12.11 8.43 -3.54
N ARG A 100 -13.11 9.24 -3.92
CA ARG A 100 -13.06 10.71 -3.81
C ARG A 100 -12.89 11.19 -2.36
N ALA A 101 -13.61 10.57 -1.42
CA ALA A 101 -13.47 10.90 0.00
C ALA A 101 -12.05 10.62 0.49
N VAL A 102 -11.49 9.44 0.18
CA VAL A 102 -10.11 9.05 0.53
C VAL A 102 -9.09 10.05 -0.03
N VAL A 103 -9.20 10.40 -1.31
CA VAL A 103 -8.33 11.41 -1.93
C VAL A 103 -8.44 12.74 -1.20
N SER A 104 -9.66 13.18 -0.89
CA SER A 104 -9.92 14.44 -0.16
C SER A 104 -9.27 14.43 1.23
N PHE A 105 -9.30 13.31 1.95
CA PHE A 105 -8.65 13.17 3.26
C PHE A 105 -7.11 13.22 3.19
N CYS A 106 -6.54 12.83 2.05
CA CYS A 106 -5.09 12.83 1.84
C CYS A 106 -4.52 14.18 1.44
N LYS A 107 -5.31 15.08 0.88
CA LYS A 107 -4.85 16.31 0.24
C LYS A 107 -5.21 17.55 1.06
N TYR A 108 -4.28 18.50 1.12
CA TYR A 108 -4.54 19.82 1.70
C TYR A 108 -5.39 20.67 0.76
N PRO A 109 -6.15 21.66 1.31
CA PRO A 109 -6.87 22.64 0.49
C PRO A 109 -5.96 23.30 -0.57
N PRO A 110 -6.48 23.64 -1.76
CA PRO A 110 -7.88 23.47 -2.20
C PRO A 110 -8.21 22.08 -2.78
N ARG A 111 -7.24 21.12 -2.80
CA ARG A 111 -7.40 19.80 -3.43
C ARG A 111 -8.09 18.76 -2.52
N GLY A 112 -8.22 19.07 -1.22
CA GLY A 112 -8.86 18.21 -0.23
C GLY A 112 -9.14 18.94 1.06
N VAL A 113 -9.39 18.17 2.13
CA VAL A 113 -9.80 18.67 3.45
C VAL A 113 -8.80 18.33 4.57
N ARG A 114 -7.63 17.80 4.24
CA ARG A 114 -6.63 17.45 5.24
C ARG A 114 -6.29 18.66 6.11
N GLY A 115 -6.50 18.51 7.43
CA GLY A 115 -6.14 19.55 8.41
C GLY A 115 -4.64 19.68 8.59
N VAL A 116 -4.21 20.85 9.03
CA VAL A 116 -2.80 21.18 9.25
C VAL A 116 -2.47 21.14 10.75
N GLY A 117 -1.42 20.42 11.14
CA GLY A 117 -0.85 20.40 12.48
C GLY A 117 0.67 20.52 12.43
N ARG A 118 1.32 20.77 13.56
CA ARG A 118 2.78 20.63 13.67
C ARG A 118 3.12 19.18 13.99
N VAL A 119 3.50 18.42 12.96
CA VAL A 119 3.61 16.97 13.01
C VAL A 119 4.94 16.49 12.40
N ARG A 120 5.27 15.21 12.57
CA ARG A 120 6.51 14.62 12.08
C ARG A 120 6.70 14.79 10.57
N ALA A 121 5.64 14.63 9.77
CA ALA A 121 5.70 14.77 8.32
C ALA A 121 6.31 16.11 7.84
N GLN A 122 6.19 17.16 8.63
CA GLN A 122 6.69 18.51 8.35
C GLN A 122 8.01 18.80 9.11
N GLY A 123 8.73 17.79 9.59
CA GLY A 123 9.87 17.98 10.46
C GLY A 123 9.50 18.71 11.76
N TYR A 124 8.34 18.39 12.34
CA TYR A 124 7.78 19.06 13.53
C TYR A 124 7.57 20.57 13.36
N GLY A 125 7.35 21.00 12.12
CA GLY A 125 7.12 22.39 11.72
C GLY A 125 8.38 23.13 11.27
N PHE A 126 9.57 22.55 11.36
CA PHE A 126 10.80 23.17 10.90
C PHE A 126 10.95 23.16 9.36
N ASP A 127 10.30 22.22 8.68
CA ASP A 127 10.25 22.10 7.23
C ASP A 127 8.88 22.48 6.63
N PHE A 128 8.05 23.21 7.36
CA PHE A 128 6.64 23.44 7.03
C PHE A 128 6.42 23.98 5.62
N ALA A 129 7.10 25.07 5.25
CA ALA A 129 6.90 25.72 3.93
C ALA A 129 7.30 24.78 2.78
N ARG A 130 8.43 24.08 2.90
CA ARG A 130 8.91 23.11 1.91
C ARG A 130 7.94 21.94 1.78
N TYR A 131 7.49 21.38 2.89
CA TYR A 131 6.53 20.28 2.91
C TYR A 131 5.20 20.67 2.27
N MET A 132 4.64 21.82 2.62
CA MET A 132 3.35 22.27 2.07
C MET A 132 3.41 22.53 0.57
N ALA A 133 4.57 22.94 0.03
CA ALA A 133 4.75 23.17 -1.40
C ALA A 133 4.65 21.90 -2.25
N SER A 134 4.98 20.72 -1.69
CA SER A 134 5.03 19.45 -2.43
C SER A 134 4.08 18.37 -1.92
N ALA A 135 3.55 18.51 -0.69
CA ALA A 135 2.80 17.45 -0.01
C ALA A 135 1.62 16.89 -0.83
N ASN A 136 0.86 17.75 -1.51
CA ASN A 136 -0.26 17.32 -2.34
C ASN A 136 0.19 16.47 -3.54
N ASP A 137 1.39 16.67 -4.05
CA ASP A 137 1.93 15.94 -5.20
C ASP A 137 2.71 14.71 -4.77
N GLU A 138 3.36 14.74 -3.62
CA GLU A 138 4.18 13.64 -3.11
C GLU A 138 3.39 12.60 -2.32
N THR A 139 2.26 12.97 -1.71
CA THR A 139 1.41 12.00 -0.98
C THR A 139 0.78 11.01 -1.94
N VAL A 140 1.06 9.72 -1.74
CA VAL A 140 0.51 8.61 -2.53
C VAL A 140 -0.81 8.12 -1.94
N VAL A 141 -1.79 7.88 -2.83
CA VAL A 141 -3.10 7.33 -2.48
C VAL A 141 -3.30 6.01 -3.20
N VAL A 142 -3.29 4.92 -2.43
CA VAL A 142 -3.58 3.57 -2.91
C VAL A 142 -4.94 3.14 -2.37
N VAL A 143 -5.85 2.74 -3.25
CA VAL A 143 -7.13 2.15 -2.86
C VAL A 143 -7.07 0.63 -3.03
N GLN A 144 -7.58 -0.10 -2.03
CA GLN A 144 -7.57 -1.56 -2.07
C GLN A 144 -8.87 -2.07 -2.68
N CYS A 145 -8.74 -2.87 -3.75
CA CYS A 145 -9.83 -3.56 -4.44
C CYS A 145 -9.85 -5.01 -3.99
N GLU A 146 -10.72 -5.34 -3.05
CA GLU A 146 -10.79 -6.62 -2.36
C GLU A 146 -12.22 -7.11 -2.12
N HIS A 147 -13.18 -6.49 -2.80
CA HIS A 147 -14.58 -6.86 -2.79
C HIS A 147 -15.15 -6.79 -4.21
N ILE A 148 -16.09 -7.68 -4.55
CA ILE A 148 -16.68 -7.74 -5.90
C ILE A 148 -17.32 -6.41 -6.30
N ALA A 149 -17.94 -5.68 -5.37
CA ALA A 149 -18.50 -4.36 -5.65
C ALA A 149 -17.44 -3.34 -6.11
N ALA A 150 -16.18 -3.45 -5.64
CA ALA A 150 -15.08 -2.63 -6.13
C ALA A 150 -14.73 -2.97 -7.58
N VAL A 151 -14.77 -4.26 -7.94
CA VAL A 151 -14.53 -4.73 -9.31
C VAL A 151 -15.62 -4.23 -10.26
N GLU A 152 -16.89 -4.26 -9.83
CA GLU A 152 -18.01 -3.74 -10.59
C GLU A 152 -17.91 -2.22 -10.81
N ALA A 153 -17.42 -1.49 -9.82
CA ALA A 153 -17.25 -0.03 -9.86
C ALA A 153 -15.87 0.42 -10.37
N ILE A 154 -15.00 -0.49 -10.80
CA ILE A 154 -13.56 -0.21 -10.99
C ILE A 154 -13.29 0.94 -11.97
N ASP A 155 -14.01 1.04 -13.09
CA ASP A 155 -13.80 2.11 -14.06
C ASP A 155 -14.07 3.48 -13.43
N ALA A 156 -15.10 3.59 -12.60
CA ALA A 156 -15.43 4.81 -11.90
C ALA A 156 -14.42 5.13 -10.78
N ILE A 157 -13.86 4.10 -10.13
CA ILE A 157 -12.83 4.26 -9.08
C ILE A 157 -11.52 4.77 -9.69
N VAL A 158 -11.01 4.14 -10.75
CA VAL A 158 -9.74 4.53 -11.38
C VAL A 158 -9.82 5.88 -12.11
N ALA A 159 -11.02 6.32 -12.47
CA ALA A 159 -11.25 7.65 -13.05
C ALA A 159 -11.14 8.79 -12.03
N VAL A 160 -11.16 8.48 -10.71
CA VAL A 160 -11.03 9.51 -9.68
C VAL A 160 -9.63 10.11 -9.72
N GLU A 161 -9.57 11.44 -9.93
CA GLU A 161 -8.30 12.17 -9.87
C GLU A 161 -7.71 12.10 -8.48
N GLY A 162 -6.42 11.80 -8.39
CA GLY A 162 -5.70 11.69 -7.12
C GLY A 162 -5.60 10.24 -6.57
N VAL A 163 -6.31 9.26 -7.15
CA VAL A 163 -6.00 7.84 -6.97
C VAL A 163 -4.74 7.53 -7.77
N ASP A 164 -3.66 7.12 -7.10
CA ASP A 164 -2.37 6.83 -7.74
C ASP A 164 -2.25 5.37 -8.15
N ALA A 165 -2.79 4.45 -7.33
CA ALA A 165 -2.74 3.02 -7.58
C ALA A 165 -3.98 2.29 -7.04
N VAL A 166 -4.26 1.14 -7.63
CA VAL A 166 -5.19 0.14 -7.09
C VAL A 166 -4.38 -1.07 -6.64
N LEU A 167 -4.55 -1.50 -5.39
CA LEU A 167 -3.96 -2.72 -4.85
C LEU A 167 -5.03 -3.80 -4.76
N VAL A 168 -4.83 -4.91 -5.44
CA VAL A 168 -5.76 -6.04 -5.37
C VAL A 168 -5.47 -6.89 -4.13
N GLY A 169 -6.52 -7.20 -3.35
CA GLY A 169 -6.52 -8.17 -2.26
C GLY A 169 -7.19 -9.47 -2.67
N PRO A 170 -6.47 -10.46 -3.26
CA PRO A 170 -7.10 -11.64 -3.86
C PRO A 170 -7.85 -12.51 -2.86
N TYR A 171 -7.39 -12.57 -1.61
CA TYR A 171 -7.99 -13.42 -0.59
C TYR A 171 -9.38 -12.91 -0.19
N ASP A 172 -9.48 -11.63 0.17
CA ASP A 172 -10.74 -10.99 0.55
C ASP A 172 -11.69 -10.87 -0.64
N LEU A 173 -11.14 -10.58 -1.84
CA LEU A 173 -11.92 -10.61 -3.07
C LEU A 173 -12.58 -11.97 -3.28
N SER A 174 -11.83 -13.08 -3.13
CA SER A 174 -12.38 -14.42 -3.24
C SER A 174 -13.46 -14.68 -2.19
N GLY A 175 -13.27 -14.19 -0.96
CA GLY A 175 -14.25 -14.26 0.11
C GLY A 175 -15.55 -13.54 -0.23
N SER A 176 -15.46 -12.32 -0.77
CA SER A 176 -16.62 -11.53 -1.22
C SER A 176 -17.44 -12.19 -2.34
N MET A 177 -16.80 -13.10 -3.09
CA MET A 177 -17.40 -13.88 -4.18
C MET A 177 -17.95 -15.25 -3.70
N GLY A 178 -17.88 -15.56 -2.39
CA GLY A 178 -18.26 -16.88 -1.85
C GLY A 178 -17.23 -17.98 -2.12
N LEU A 179 -16.00 -17.62 -2.49
CA LEU A 179 -14.91 -18.52 -2.90
C LEU A 179 -13.69 -18.37 -1.98
N LEU A 180 -13.90 -18.12 -0.68
CA LEU A 180 -12.83 -17.78 0.27
C LEU A 180 -11.62 -18.70 0.16
N GLY A 181 -10.44 -18.09 -0.08
CA GLY A 181 -9.16 -18.79 -0.23
C GLY A 181 -8.91 -19.43 -1.60
N GLN A 182 -9.91 -19.48 -2.49
CA GLN A 182 -9.76 -20.03 -3.83
C GLN A 182 -9.27 -18.95 -4.82
N VAL A 183 -8.10 -18.36 -4.53
CA VAL A 183 -7.57 -17.22 -5.28
C VAL A 183 -7.22 -17.54 -6.75
N GLU A 184 -7.08 -18.82 -7.08
CA GLU A 184 -6.83 -19.32 -8.44
C GLU A 184 -8.13 -19.76 -9.16
N HIS A 185 -9.31 -19.59 -8.54
CA HIS A 185 -10.58 -19.91 -9.18
C HIS A 185 -10.78 -19.03 -10.44
N PRO A 186 -11.29 -19.59 -11.56
CA PRO A 186 -11.43 -18.83 -12.80
C PRO A 186 -12.18 -17.50 -12.66
N ASP A 187 -13.26 -17.46 -11.87
CA ASP A 187 -14.04 -16.24 -11.64
C ASP A 187 -13.26 -15.19 -10.86
N VAL A 188 -12.45 -15.62 -9.87
CA VAL A 188 -11.57 -14.70 -9.10
C VAL A 188 -10.49 -14.13 -10.03
N LEU A 189 -9.86 -14.98 -10.84
CA LEU A 189 -8.87 -14.54 -11.82
C LEU A 189 -9.47 -13.61 -12.87
N ALA A 190 -10.70 -13.86 -13.32
CA ALA A 190 -11.41 -12.96 -14.23
C ALA A 190 -11.69 -11.59 -13.57
N ALA A 191 -12.10 -11.56 -12.30
CA ALA A 191 -12.28 -10.32 -11.55
C ALA A 191 -10.96 -9.54 -11.41
N ILE A 192 -9.86 -10.22 -11.09
CA ILE A 192 -8.52 -9.62 -11.01
C ILE A 192 -8.09 -9.05 -12.37
N ALA A 193 -8.31 -9.78 -13.45
CA ALA A 193 -8.00 -9.34 -14.82
C ALA A 193 -8.82 -8.10 -15.21
N ARG A 194 -10.10 -8.02 -14.78
CA ARG A 194 -10.95 -6.84 -14.98
C ARG A 194 -10.38 -5.59 -14.34
N VAL A 195 -9.86 -5.72 -13.11
CA VAL A 195 -9.17 -4.60 -12.40
C VAL A 195 -7.93 -4.17 -13.17
N ALA A 196 -7.12 -5.14 -13.63
CA ALA A 196 -5.90 -4.86 -14.39
C ALA A 196 -6.20 -4.10 -15.68
N GLU A 197 -7.23 -4.52 -16.43
CA GLU A 197 -7.67 -3.84 -17.65
C GLU A 197 -8.07 -2.38 -17.38
N ALA A 198 -8.87 -2.15 -16.34
CA ALA A 198 -9.33 -0.80 -15.97
C ALA A 198 -8.16 0.11 -15.57
N CYS A 199 -7.23 -0.38 -14.74
CA CYS A 199 -6.03 0.36 -14.34
C CYS A 199 -5.17 0.69 -15.56
N GLY A 200 -4.98 -0.27 -16.47
CA GLY A 200 -4.22 -0.07 -17.70
C GLY A 200 -4.80 1.03 -18.58
N LYS A 201 -6.12 1.03 -18.81
CA LYS A 201 -6.84 2.06 -19.57
C LYS A 201 -6.76 3.45 -18.94
N ALA A 202 -6.87 3.51 -17.61
CA ALA A 202 -6.81 4.76 -16.87
C ALA A 202 -5.38 5.26 -16.58
N GLY A 203 -4.34 4.48 -16.96
CA GLY A 203 -2.94 4.81 -16.67
C GLY A 203 -2.58 4.78 -15.19
N ARG A 204 -3.36 4.09 -14.34
CA ARG A 204 -3.10 3.95 -12.91
C ARG A 204 -2.10 2.83 -12.66
N ALA A 205 -1.27 2.97 -11.63
CA ALA A 205 -0.43 1.88 -11.17
C ALA A 205 -1.30 0.74 -10.62
N LEU A 206 -0.87 -0.49 -10.84
CA LEU A 206 -1.58 -1.69 -10.42
C LEU A 206 -0.70 -2.46 -9.44
N GLY A 207 -1.25 -2.81 -8.30
CA GLY A 207 -0.59 -3.56 -7.26
C GLY A 207 -1.31 -4.85 -6.91
N ILE A 208 -0.55 -5.77 -6.34
CA ILE A 208 -1.04 -7.02 -5.80
C ILE A 208 -0.10 -7.54 -4.69
N PHE A 209 -0.65 -8.31 -3.77
CA PHE A 209 0.11 -9.07 -2.79
C PHE A 209 0.18 -10.54 -3.17
N THR A 210 1.35 -11.15 -2.97
CA THR A 210 1.53 -12.61 -2.97
C THR A 210 2.45 -13.04 -1.84
N ALA A 211 2.20 -14.21 -1.25
CA ALA A 211 3.07 -14.73 -0.19
C ALA A 211 4.46 -15.18 -0.72
N GLU A 212 4.54 -15.57 -1.98
CA GLU A 212 5.72 -16.17 -2.58
C GLU A 212 6.21 -15.38 -3.79
N ALA A 213 7.51 -15.11 -3.86
CA ALA A 213 8.12 -14.38 -4.97
C ALA A 213 7.93 -15.06 -6.34
N ALA A 214 7.93 -16.38 -6.38
CA ALA A 214 7.71 -17.13 -7.62
C ALA A 214 6.32 -16.84 -8.23
N LYS A 215 5.30 -16.70 -7.39
CA LYS A 215 3.92 -16.39 -7.80
C LYS A 215 3.75 -14.93 -8.25
N MET A 216 4.67 -14.04 -7.92
CA MET A 216 4.64 -12.64 -8.33
C MET A 216 5.09 -12.43 -9.78
N LYS A 217 6.00 -13.26 -10.30
CA LYS A 217 6.55 -13.08 -11.66
C LYS A 217 5.49 -12.98 -12.77
N PRO A 218 4.46 -13.84 -12.81
CA PRO A 218 3.40 -13.73 -13.80
C PRO A 218 2.63 -12.39 -13.73
N PHE A 219 2.39 -11.87 -12.54
CA PHE A 219 1.72 -10.57 -12.36
C PHE A 219 2.59 -9.41 -12.86
N ILE A 220 3.89 -9.41 -12.58
CA ILE A 220 4.83 -8.42 -13.12
C ILE A 220 4.80 -8.44 -14.65
N ALA A 221 4.80 -9.62 -15.27
CA ALA A 221 4.71 -9.77 -16.71
C ALA A 221 3.37 -9.23 -17.30
N GLN A 222 2.32 -9.19 -16.48
CA GLN A 222 1.01 -8.63 -16.83
C GLN A 222 0.89 -7.12 -16.52
N GLY A 223 1.96 -6.46 -16.05
CA GLY A 223 1.99 -5.02 -15.83
C GLY A 223 1.67 -4.57 -14.40
N TYR A 224 1.71 -5.48 -13.43
CA TYR A 224 1.66 -5.10 -12.02
C TYR A 224 2.99 -4.49 -11.61
N THR A 225 2.95 -3.28 -11.06
CA THR A 225 4.14 -2.48 -10.78
C THR A 225 4.29 -2.07 -9.32
N LEU A 226 3.23 -2.09 -8.52
CA LEU A 226 3.30 -1.90 -7.07
C LEU A 226 3.11 -3.26 -6.39
N VAL A 227 4.18 -4.03 -6.28
CA VAL A 227 4.10 -5.41 -5.80
C VAL A 227 4.53 -5.53 -4.34
N ALA A 228 3.72 -6.22 -3.53
CA ALA A 228 4.05 -6.59 -2.17
C ALA A 228 4.25 -8.12 -2.10
N VAL A 229 5.41 -8.56 -1.62
CA VAL A 229 5.78 -9.99 -1.59
C VAL A 229 6.20 -10.40 -0.21
N GLY A 230 5.53 -11.42 0.32
CA GLY A 230 5.82 -11.95 1.65
C GLY A 230 5.42 -11.03 2.78
N VAL A 231 5.59 -11.53 3.98
CA VAL A 231 5.32 -10.85 5.25
C VAL A 231 6.50 -11.13 6.19
N ASP A 232 6.91 -10.15 6.97
CA ASP A 232 8.07 -10.26 7.88
C ASP A 232 7.99 -11.44 8.85
N VAL A 233 6.82 -11.69 9.44
CA VAL A 233 6.60 -12.83 10.36
C VAL A 233 6.79 -14.17 9.65
N ALA A 234 6.37 -14.29 8.40
CA ALA A 234 6.55 -15.51 7.62
C ALA A 234 8.03 -15.70 7.27
N ALA A 235 8.71 -14.64 6.80
CA ALA A 235 10.13 -14.70 6.47
C ALA A 235 10.97 -15.17 7.65
N LEU A 236 10.71 -14.62 8.86
CA LEU A 236 11.40 -15.03 10.08
C LEU A 236 11.08 -16.48 10.47
N GLY A 237 9.80 -16.85 10.45
CA GLY A 237 9.34 -18.19 10.83
C GLY A 237 9.83 -19.27 9.86
N ASP A 238 9.81 -19.01 8.56
CA ASP A 238 10.24 -19.95 7.53
C ASP A 238 11.75 -20.18 7.59
N ALA A 239 12.56 -19.14 7.79
CA ALA A 239 13.99 -19.26 7.98
C ALA A 239 14.34 -20.15 9.21
N ALA A 240 13.64 -19.94 10.33
CA ALA A 240 13.81 -20.73 11.52
C ALA A 240 13.39 -22.20 11.29
N ARG A 241 12.24 -22.44 10.66
CA ARG A 241 11.77 -23.81 10.32
C ARG A 241 12.73 -24.52 9.38
N ALA A 242 13.24 -23.84 8.36
CA ALA A 242 14.22 -24.40 7.43
C ALA A 242 15.51 -24.86 8.15
N THR A 243 16.00 -24.03 9.09
CA THR A 243 17.17 -24.38 9.93
C THR A 243 16.91 -25.63 10.74
N VAL A 244 15.76 -25.71 11.43
CA VAL A 244 15.39 -26.89 12.24
C VAL A 244 15.23 -28.13 11.37
N GLY A 245 14.56 -28.00 10.21
CA GLY A 245 14.40 -29.10 9.26
C GLY A 245 15.73 -29.65 8.76
N THR A 246 16.69 -28.79 8.41
CA THR A 246 18.04 -29.19 7.97
C THR A 246 18.82 -29.97 9.06
N LEU A 247 18.63 -29.60 10.33
CA LEU A 247 19.37 -30.24 11.44
C LEU A 247 18.71 -31.53 11.96
N ARG A 248 17.42 -31.69 11.74
CA ARG A 248 16.68 -32.88 12.22
C ARG A 248 16.48 -33.99 11.16
N GLY A 249 16.76 -33.70 9.89
CA GLY A 249 16.66 -34.63 8.75
C GLY A 249 15.24 -34.69 8.25
#